data_be2747122831ee061cbebc8f0e581c17
#
_entry.id   be2747122831ee061cbebc8f0e581c17
#
_cell.length_a   1.000
_cell.length_b   1.000
_cell.length_c   1.000
_cell.angle_alpha   90.00
_cell.angle_beta   90.00
_cell.angle_gamma   90.00
#
_symmetry.space_group_name_H-M   'P 1'
#
loop_
_entity.id
_entity.type
_entity.pdbx_description
1 polymer ?
#
loop_
_entity_poly.entity_id
_entity_poly.type
_entity_poly.pdbx_seq_one_letter_code
_entity_poly.pdbx_strand_id
1 'polypeptide(L)'
;MLRKMRKSLILVSILSLFIFVGCKPIENIEKKLGIRNDYFEFLNTNNVDKISIQSTRDPGFKFIVTEDNAIKNMYTLLSKAKVSESKSSLDPDYIFEFQIGDEVRNFYYVVGSDEGNFYNDNEIFTASKRLDEGIIQNLSFIRKPRDFDYIYYQSILEVLEKAKSNLNIKDYKVGINIQGDIECLKYVFSIDINNFLEKARKIAPSIQLINNNEEEFDLVFTIKNRGYDSTNYKTKITVNDKI
;
A
#
# COMPACT_ATOMS: atom_id res chain seq x y z
N MET A 1 -28.76 57.04 2.62
CA MET A 1 -29.01 55.70 2.03
C MET A 1 -28.01 55.36 0.92
N LEU A 2 -27.78 56.20 -0.05
CA LEU A 2 -26.86 55.99 -1.18
C LEU A 2 -25.38 55.70 -0.80
N ARG A 3 -24.88 56.29 0.28
CA ARG A 3 -23.48 56.11 0.69
C ARG A 3 -23.19 54.73 1.31
N LYS A 4 -24.19 54.08 1.92
CA LYS A 4 -24.11 52.70 2.43
C LYS A 4 -24.22 51.67 1.26
N MET A 5 -25.06 51.94 0.27
CA MET A 5 -25.17 51.09 -0.93
C MET A 5 -23.86 51.07 -1.75
N ARG A 6 -23.21 52.22 -1.94
CA ARG A 6 -21.92 52.31 -2.64
C ARG A 6 -20.81 51.52 -1.93
N LYS A 7 -20.75 51.57 -0.60
CA LYS A 7 -19.77 50.75 0.17
C LYS A 7 -20.05 49.26 0.06
N SER A 8 -21.30 48.86 0.09
CA SER A 8 -21.71 47.46 -0.10
C SER A 8 -21.39 46.94 -1.52
N LEU A 9 -21.58 47.76 -2.55
CA LEU A 9 -21.27 47.41 -3.94
C LEU A 9 -19.77 47.23 -4.17
N ILE A 10 -18.94 48.11 -3.54
CA ILE A 10 -17.48 48.01 -3.60
C ILE A 10 -16.99 46.74 -2.88
N LEU A 11 -17.60 46.39 -1.73
CA LEU A 11 -17.23 45.19 -0.99
C LEU A 11 -17.58 43.89 -1.78
N VAL A 12 -18.74 43.85 -2.44
CA VAL A 12 -19.13 42.74 -3.30
C VAL A 12 -18.25 42.64 -4.54
N SER A 13 -17.86 43.78 -5.15
CA SER A 13 -16.93 43.79 -6.29
C SER A 13 -15.53 43.32 -5.94
N ILE A 14 -15.03 43.62 -4.72
CA ILE A 14 -13.74 43.13 -4.24
C ILE A 14 -13.81 41.63 -3.93
N LEU A 15 -14.93 41.14 -3.36
CA LEU A 15 -15.14 39.74 -3.06
C LEU A 15 -15.25 38.89 -4.34
N SER A 16 -15.85 39.45 -5.41
CA SER A 16 -15.94 38.72 -6.70
C SER A 16 -14.62 38.64 -7.45
N LEU A 17 -13.67 39.56 -7.23
CA LEU A 17 -12.32 39.51 -7.80
C LEU A 17 -11.48 38.34 -7.23
N PHE A 18 -11.75 37.91 -5.99
CA PHE A 18 -11.06 36.77 -5.39
C PHE A 18 -11.52 35.39 -5.94
N ILE A 19 -12.68 35.33 -6.59
CA ILE A 19 -13.23 34.07 -7.16
C ILE A 19 -12.57 33.72 -8.51
N PHE A 20 -11.95 34.70 -9.19
CA PHE A 20 -11.27 34.48 -10.47
C PHE A 20 -9.77 34.25 -10.38
N VAL A 21 -9.19 34.19 -9.18
CA VAL A 21 -7.80 33.81 -8.99
C VAL A 21 -7.73 32.28 -9.11
N GLY A 22 -7.46 31.80 -10.30
CA GLY A 22 -7.35 30.37 -10.59
C GLY A 22 -6.36 29.65 -9.67
N CYS A 23 -6.46 28.33 -9.59
CA CYS A 23 -5.70 27.44 -8.67
C CYS A 23 -4.16 27.60 -8.69
N LYS A 24 -3.56 28.12 -9.76
CA LYS A 24 -2.12 28.31 -9.91
C LYS A 24 -1.40 29.13 -8.82
N PRO A 25 -1.94 30.27 -8.35
CA PRO A 25 -1.25 31.02 -7.26
C PRO A 25 -1.27 30.29 -5.93
N ILE A 26 -2.26 29.44 -5.66
CA ILE A 26 -2.35 28.65 -4.43
C ILE A 26 -1.28 27.55 -4.44
N GLU A 27 -1.08 26.87 -5.55
CA GLU A 27 -0.02 25.86 -5.72
C GLU A 27 1.39 26.44 -5.48
N ASN A 28 1.66 27.64 -6.00
CA ASN A 28 2.94 28.32 -5.78
C ASN A 28 3.16 28.71 -4.31
N ILE A 29 2.09 29.04 -3.59
CA ILE A 29 2.17 29.34 -2.15
C ILE A 29 2.42 28.06 -1.35
N GLU A 30 1.71 26.98 -1.67
CA GLU A 30 1.90 25.67 -1.03
C GLU A 30 3.33 25.14 -1.22
N LYS A 31 3.92 25.30 -2.41
CA LYS A 31 5.33 24.99 -2.68
C LYS A 31 6.29 25.81 -1.84
N LYS A 32 6.11 27.14 -1.81
CA LYS A 32 6.95 28.05 -0.99
C LYS A 32 6.85 27.80 0.50
N LEU A 33 5.72 27.27 0.97
CA LEU A 33 5.50 26.90 2.38
C LEU A 33 5.97 25.46 2.69
N GLY A 34 6.53 24.72 1.72
CA GLY A 34 6.96 23.34 1.90
C GLY A 34 5.79 22.35 2.09
N ILE A 35 4.58 22.74 1.69
CA ILE A 35 3.37 21.90 1.78
C ILE A 35 3.31 20.92 0.60
N ARG A 36 3.96 21.26 -0.52
CA ARG A 36 4.06 20.42 -1.72
C ARG A 36 5.51 20.10 -2.04
N ASN A 37 5.71 18.85 -2.47
CA ASN A 37 6.98 18.34 -2.95
C ASN A 37 7.06 18.51 -4.48
N ASP A 38 8.07 19.22 -4.95
CA ASP A 38 8.29 19.49 -6.38
C ASP A 38 8.87 18.29 -7.13
N TYR A 39 9.37 17.28 -6.45
CA TYR A 39 9.96 16.10 -7.07
C TYR A 39 9.01 15.39 -8.04
N PHE A 40 7.72 15.36 -7.72
CA PHE A 40 6.68 14.71 -8.53
C PHE A 40 6.04 15.63 -9.58
N GLU A 41 6.61 16.82 -9.85
CA GLU A 41 6.05 17.76 -10.84
C GLU A 41 5.97 17.17 -12.26
N PHE A 42 6.80 16.17 -12.58
CA PHE A 42 6.75 15.46 -13.85
C PHE A 42 5.39 14.79 -14.12
N LEU A 43 4.61 14.47 -13.07
CA LEU A 43 3.25 13.94 -13.19
C LEU A 43 2.23 15.02 -13.61
N ASN A 44 2.51 16.30 -13.35
CA ASN A 44 1.62 17.42 -13.64
C ASN A 44 1.82 17.99 -15.05
N THR A 45 2.97 17.77 -15.66
CA THR A 45 3.37 18.39 -16.93
C THR A 45 2.87 17.65 -18.17
N ASN A 46 1.97 16.70 -18.03
CA ASN A 46 1.44 15.82 -19.10
C ASN A 46 2.54 15.02 -19.86
N ASN A 47 3.67 14.75 -19.20
CA ASN A 47 4.78 14.01 -19.78
C ASN A 47 4.73 12.51 -19.45
N VAL A 48 3.79 12.08 -18.62
CA VAL A 48 3.64 10.67 -18.23
C VAL A 48 2.63 10.00 -19.15
N ASP A 49 3.09 9.03 -19.92
CA ASP A 49 2.26 8.25 -20.86
C ASP A 49 1.38 7.24 -20.11
N LYS A 50 1.94 6.62 -19.08
CA LYS A 50 1.25 5.64 -18.26
C LYS A 50 1.94 5.44 -16.92
N ILE A 51 1.17 4.97 -15.93
CA ILE A 51 1.67 4.47 -14.65
C ILE A 51 1.29 3.00 -14.56
N SER A 52 2.28 2.11 -14.45
CA SER A 52 2.05 0.70 -14.14
C SER A 52 2.23 0.48 -12.66
N ILE A 53 1.31 -0.22 -12.01
CA ILE A 53 1.37 -0.58 -10.59
C ILE A 53 1.29 -2.09 -10.49
N GLN A 54 2.37 -2.71 -10.02
CA GLN A 54 2.56 -4.16 -9.97
C GLN A 54 2.68 -4.61 -8.52
N SER A 55 1.87 -5.61 -8.10
CA SER A 55 2.09 -6.27 -6.81
C SER A 55 3.39 -7.05 -6.82
N THR A 56 4.12 -6.99 -5.71
CA THR A 56 5.36 -7.78 -5.53
C THR A 56 5.08 -9.23 -5.16
N ARG A 57 3.90 -9.51 -4.56
CA ARG A 57 3.51 -10.86 -4.12
C ARG A 57 2.65 -11.61 -5.13
N ASP A 58 1.84 -10.89 -5.89
CA ASP A 58 1.00 -11.46 -6.93
C ASP A 58 1.41 -10.90 -8.31
N PRO A 59 2.29 -11.61 -9.06
CA PRO A 59 2.73 -11.16 -10.38
C PRO A 59 1.59 -11.02 -11.39
N GLY A 60 0.47 -11.72 -11.19
CA GLY A 60 -0.73 -11.58 -12.01
C GLY A 60 -1.51 -10.30 -11.72
N PHE A 61 -1.23 -9.64 -10.60
CA PHE A 61 -1.90 -8.43 -10.17
C PHE A 61 -1.12 -7.18 -10.61
N LYS A 62 -1.40 -6.74 -11.83
CA LYS A 62 -0.85 -5.52 -12.43
C LYS A 62 -1.98 -4.70 -13.02
N PHE A 63 -1.94 -3.39 -12.81
CA PHE A 63 -2.85 -2.46 -13.47
C PHE A 63 -2.11 -1.27 -14.05
N ILE A 64 -2.71 -0.68 -15.08
CA ILE A 64 -2.12 0.39 -15.87
C ILE A 64 -3.09 1.58 -15.84
N VAL A 65 -2.56 2.74 -15.47
CA VAL A 65 -3.26 4.02 -15.45
C VAL A 65 -2.76 4.84 -16.64
N THR A 66 -3.67 5.17 -17.56
CA THR A 66 -3.37 5.97 -18.75
C THR A 66 -4.28 7.20 -18.87
N GLU A 67 -5.30 7.29 -18.02
CA GLU A 67 -6.24 8.42 -18.04
C GLU A 67 -5.61 9.63 -17.36
N ASP A 68 -5.64 10.78 -18.04
CA ASP A 68 -5.03 12.04 -17.57
C ASP A 68 -5.54 12.48 -16.20
N ASN A 69 -6.84 12.29 -15.92
CA ASN A 69 -7.41 12.64 -14.62
C ASN A 69 -6.89 11.72 -13.51
N ALA A 70 -6.70 10.44 -13.79
CA ALA A 70 -6.15 9.49 -12.83
C ALA A 70 -4.66 9.77 -12.57
N ILE A 71 -3.88 10.13 -13.60
CA ILE A 71 -2.48 10.58 -13.45
C ILE A 71 -2.42 11.87 -12.63
N LYS A 72 -3.31 12.83 -12.88
CA LYS A 72 -3.43 14.07 -12.08
C LYS A 72 -3.80 13.81 -10.62
N ASN A 73 -4.67 12.85 -10.37
CA ASN A 73 -4.99 12.44 -9.00
C ASN A 73 -3.76 11.83 -8.31
N MET A 74 -2.98 11.01 -9.02
CA MET A 74 -1.71 10.48 -8.51
C MET A 74 -0.72 11.59 -8.16
N TYR A 75 -0.57 12.60 -9.05
CA TYR A 75 0.20 13.81 -8.74
C TYR A 75 -0.28 14.49 -7.46
N THR A 76 -1.59 14.67 -7.31
CA THR A 76 -2.17 15.33 -6.12
C THR A 76 -1.85 14.59 -4.82
N LEU A 77 -1.75 13.26 -4.87
CA LEU A 77 -1.37 12.44 -3.72
C LEU A 77 0.14 12.50 -3.46
N LEU A 78 0.95 12.27 -4.48
CA LEU A 78 2.41 12.19 -4.35
C LEU A 78 3.07 13.55 -4.13
N SER A 79 2.53 14.65 -4.68
CA SER A 79 3.03 16.00 -4.41
C SER A 79 2.94 16.41 -2.94
N LYS A 80 2.15 15.70 -2.13
CA LYS A 80 2.03 15.90 -0.67
C LYS A 80 2.93 14.96 0.12
N ALA A 81 3.67 14.07 -0.54
CA ALA A 81 4.60 13.19 0.12
C ALA A 81 5.75 14.00 0.74
N LYS A 82 6.13 13.64 1.96
CA LYS A 82 7.22 14.29 2.69
C LYS A 82 8.52 13.53 2.43
N VAL A 83 9.61 14.26 2.26
CA VAL A 83 10.94 13.64 2.22
C VAL A 83 11.20 12.94 3.56
N SER A 84 11.76 11.75 3.50
CA SER A 84 12.13 10.94 4.67
C SER A 84 13.62 10.64 4.64
N GLU A 85 14.23 10.50 5.83
CA GLU A 85 15.66 10.20 5.96
C GLU A 85 15.95 8.69 5.82
N SER A 86 14.96 7.86 6.10
CA SER A 86 15.09 6.39 6.04
C SER A 86 13.90 5.76 5.36
N LYS A 87 14.15 4.70 4.59
CA LYS A 87 13.10 3.87 4.02
C LYS A 87 12.54 2.90 5.06
N SER A 88 11.30 2.49 4.86
CA SER A 88 10.70 1.40 5.63
C SER A 88 11.59 0.15 5.62
N SER A 89 11.68 -0.53 6.75
CA SER A 89 12.39 -1.82 6.87
C SER A 89 11.58 -3.00 6.32
N LEU A 90 10.32 -2.77 5.97
CA LEU A 90 9.43 -3.79 5.40
C LEU A 90 9.67 -3.93 3.89
N ASP A 91 9.41 -5.12 3.36
CA ASP A 91 9.45 -5.37 1.93
C ASP A 91 8.37 -4.55 1.19
N PRO A 92 8.63 -4.04 -0.02
CA PRO A 92 7.64 -3.32 -0.78
C PRO A 92 6.47 -4.23 -1.19
N ASP A 93 5.26 -3.66 -1.16
CA ASP A 93 4.03 -4.34 -1.58
C ASP A 93 3.73 -4.11 -3.06
N TYR A 94 4.14 -2.94 -3.58
CA TYR A 94 3.95 -2.54 -4.97
C TYR A 94 5.20 -1.92 -5.58
N ILE A 95 5.33 -2.09 -6.89
CA ILE A 95 6.26 -1.35 -7.75
C ILE A 95 5.44 -0.43 -8.64
N PHE A 96 5.77 0.86 -8.63
CA PHE A 96 5.24 1.88 -9.52
C PHE A 96 6.23 2.15 -10.63
N GLU A 97 5.81 2.03 -11.87
CA GLU A 97 6.59 2.38 -13.05
C GLU A 97 5.93 3.57 -13.74
N PHE A 98 6.60 4.71 -13.75
CA PHE A 98 6.16 5.92 -14.46
C PHE A 98 6.87 5.97 -15.81
N GLN A 99 6.13 5.78 -16.91
CA GLN A 99 6.64 5.87 -18.26
C GLN A 99 6.57 7.32 -18.76
N ILE A 100 7.72 7.88 -19.15
CA ILE A 100 7.86 9.26 -19.63
C ILE A 100 8.62 9.19 -20.96
N GLY A 101 7.89 9.05 -22.11
CA GLY A 101 8.53 8.73 -23.36
C GLY A 101 9.34 7.43 -23.26
N ASP A 102 10.65 7.51 -23.51
CA ASP A 102 11.57 6.38 -23.41
C ASP A 102 12.12 6.15 -21.99
N GLU A 103 11.88 7.08 -21.07
CA GLU A 103 12.34 6.99 -19.67
C GLU A 103 11.32 6.23 -18.81
N VAL A 104 11.82 5.35 -17.91
CA VAL A 104 11.01 4.69 -16.88
C VAL A 104 11.57 5.02 -15.52
N ARG A 105 10.72 5.58 -14.63
CA ARG A 105 11.05 5.83 -13.24
C ARG A 105 10.33 4.83 -12.35
N ASN A 106 11.09 4.05 -11.60
CA ASN A 106 10.56 3.04 -10.69
C ASN A 106 10.55 3.56 -9.26
N PHE A 107 9.46 3.25 -8.55
CA PHE A 107 9.33 3.46 -7.11
C PHE A 107 8.78 2.22 -6.45
N TYR A 108 9.24 1.98 -5.23
CA TYR A 108 8.74 0.94 -4.35
C TYR A 108 7.78 1.54 -3.33
N TYR A 109 6.71 0.82 -3.04
CA TYR A 109 5.71 1.27 -2.10
C TYR A 109 5.37 0.22 -1.05
N VAL A 110 5.44 0.60 0.23
CA VAL A 110 5.06 -0.20 1.39
C VAL A 110 3.75 0.32 1.93
N VAL A 111 2.69 -0.46 1.78
CA VAL A 111 1.32 -0.11 2.20
C VAL A 111 1.24 0.04 3.71
N GLY A 112 0.67 1.15 4.18
CA GLY A 112 0.37 1.38 5.59
C GLY A 112 1.57 1.68 6.49
N SER A 113 2.80 1.68 5.98
CA SER A 113 3.97 2.10 6.75
C SER A 113 3.93 3.62 7.00
N ASP A 114 4.26 4.05 8.21
CA ASP A 114 4.16 5.45 8.62
C ASP A 114 5.36 6.29 8.19
N GLU A 115 6.50 5.67 7.82
CA GLU A 115 7.73 6.35 7.42
C GLU A 115 8.37 5.68 6.21
N GLY A 116 8.93 6.50 5.29
CA GLY A 116 9.74 6.08 4.16
C GLY A 116 9.09 5.01 3.28
N ASN A 117 7.77 5.12 3.09
CA ASN A 117 6.96 4.08 2.48
C ASN A 117 6.90 4.16 0.93
N PHE A 118 7.42 5.23 0.33
CA PHE A 118 7.47 5.41 -1.13
C PHE A 118 8.87 5.87 -1.52
N TYR A 119 9.64 5.03 -2.19
CA TYR A 119 11.06 5.28 -2.40
C TYR A 119 11.59 4.68 -3.71
N ASN A 120 12.71 5.19 -4.16
CA ASN A 120 13.58 4.59 -5.17
C ASN A 120 15.03 4.52 -4.66
N ASP A 121 15.99 4.28 -5.54
CA ASP A 121 17.41 4.16 -5.16
C ASP A 121 18.02 5.49 -4.66
N ASN A 122 17.43 6.64 -5.04
CA ASN A 122 17.98 7.96 -4.78
C ASN A 122 17.19 8.76 -3.76
N GLU A 123 15.88 8.52 -3.67
CA GLU A 123 14.94 9.37 -2.95
C GLU A 123 13.97 8.56 -2.09
N ILE A 124 13.68 9.07 -0.91
CA ILE A 124 12.79 8.41 0.04
C ILE A 124 11.71 9.41 0.48
N PHE A 125 10.46 8.97 0.42
CA PHE A 125 9.30 9.78 0.79
C PHE A 125 8.39 9.02 1.72
N THR A 126 7.65 9.76 2.54
CA THR A 126 6.48 9.29 3.27
C THR A 126 5.24 9.77 2.53
N ALA A 127 4.60 8.87 1.80
CA ALA A 127 3.34 9.10 1.12
C ALA A 127 2.16 8.94 2.07
N SER A 128 1.06 9.65 1.78
CA SER A 128 -0.16 9.59 2.58
C SER A 128 -0.85 8.22 2.44
N LYS A 129 -1.52 7.77 3.50
CA LYS A 129 -2.42 6.59 3.49
C LYS A 129 -3.54 6.67 2.43
N ARG A 130 -3.86 7.87 1.94
CA ARG A 130 -4.78 8.06 0.81
C ARG A 130 -4.24 7.50 -0.52
N LEU A 131 -2.94 7.23 -0.62
CA LEU A 131 -2.39 6.54 -1.78
C LEU A 131 -2.94 5.11 -1.85
N ASP A 132 -3.04 4.41 -0.72
CA ASP A 132 -3.62 3.07 -0.62
C ASP A 132 -5.08 3.08 -1.06
N GLU A 133 -5.85 4.04 -0.53
CA GLU A 133 -7.25 4.22 -0.90
C GLU A 133 -7.40 4.52 -2.39
N GLY A 134 -6.53 5.36 -2.96
CA GLY A 134 -6.52 5.70 -4.39
C GLY A 134 -6.22 4.50 -5.27
N ILE A 135 -5.30 3.63 -4.86
CA ILE A 135 -4.98 2.38 -5.56
C ILE A 135 -6.18 1.42 -5.49
N ILE A 136 -6.72 1.21 -4.29
CA ILE A 136 -7.81 0.26 -4.04
C ILE A 136 -9.13 0.73 -4.68
N GLN A 137 -9.43 2.03 -4.66
CA GLN A 137 -10.67 2.57 -5.24
C GLN A 137 -10.70 2.46 -6.76
N ASN A 138 -9.56 2.67 -7.43
CA ASN A 138 -9.45 2.45 -8.87
C ASN A 138 -9.55 0.96 -9.27
N LEU A 139 -9.42 0.07 -8.30
CA LEU A 139 -9.62 -1.37 -8.42
C LEU A 139 -11.03 -1.79 -7.97
N SER A 140 -12.04 -1.01 -8.27
CA SER A 140 -13.42 -1.17 -7.80
C SER A 140 -14.04 -2.56 -7.99
N PHE A 141 -13.46 -3.41 -8.84
CA PHE A 141 -13.83 -4.81 -9.05
C PHE A 141 -13.14 -5.79 -8.10
N ILE A 142 -12.11 -5.34 -7.35
CA ILE A 142 -11.40 -6.17 -6.36
C ILE A 142 -11.72 -5.64 -4.97
N ARG A 143 -12.67 -6.26 -4.31
CA ARG A 143 -13.00 -5.90 -2.92
C ARG A 143 -12.24 -6.82 -1.99
N LYS A 144 -11.38 -6.24 -1.15
CA LYS A 144 -10.84 -6.95 0.01
C LYS A 144 -12.02 -7.42 0.86
N PRO A 145 -12.10 -8.72 1.17
CA PRO A 145 -13.18 -9.22 2.02
C PRO A 145 -13.16 -8.50 3.38
N ARG A 146 -14.36 -8.33 3.97
CA ARG A 146 -14.47 -7.72 5.29
C ARG A 146 -13.68 -8.54 6.31
N ASP A 147 -12.96 -7.84 7.18
CA ASP A 147 -12.17 -8.45 8.26
C ASP A 147 -11.12 -9.48 7.78
N PHE A 148 -10.68 -9.36 6.49
CA PHE A 148 -9.69 -10.27 5.89
C PHE A 148 -8.47 -10.46 6.79
N ASP A 149 -7.85 -9.37 7.22
CA ASP A 149 -6.61 -9.41 7.99
C ASP A 149 -6.80 -10.16 9.31
N TYR A 150 -7.94 -9.91 9.96
CA TYR A 150 -8.27 -10.60 11.20
C TYR A 150 -8.51 -12.10 10.96
N ILE A 151 -9.39 -12.45 10.03
CA ILE A 151 -9.80 -13.84 9.80
C ILE A 151 -8.62 -14.66 9.25
N TYR A 152 -7.89 -14.13 8.28
CA TYR A 152 -6.78 -14.83 7.63
C TYR A 152 -5.68 -15.17 8.62
N TYR A 153 -5.16 -14.17 9.31
CA TYR A 153 -4.05 -14.36 10.24
C TYR A 153 -4.47 -15.05 11.54
N GLN A 154 -5.68 -14.79 12.03
CA GLN A 154 -6.19 -15.44 13.23
C GLN A 154 -6.34 -16.95 13.01
N SER A 155 -6.83 -17.37 11.85
CA SER A 155 -6.95 -18.79 11.51
C SER A 155 -5.59 -19.51 11.57
N ILE A 156 -4.53 -18.86 11.09
CA ILE A 156 -3.17 -19.43 11.15
C ILE A 156 -2.69 -19.52 12.60
N LEU A 157 -2.89 -18.45 13.39
CA LEU A 157 -2.51 -18.44 14.82
C LEU A 157 -3.20 -19.54 15.61
N GLU A 158 -4.49 -19.79 15.37
CA GLU A 158 -5.24 -20.86 16.03
C GLU A 158 -4.70 -22.27 15.72
N VAL A 159 -4.29 -22.48 14.47
CA VAL A 159 -3.66 -23.77 14.07
C VAL A 159 -2.27 -23.90 14.70
N LEU A 160 -1.50 -22.82 14.78
CA LEU A 160 -0.20 -22.80 15.48
C LEU A 160 -0.35 -23.13 16.97
N GLU A 161 -1.35 -22.57 17.67
CA GLU A 161 -1.60 -22.87 19.08
C GLU A 161 -2.01 -24.34 19.29
N LYS A 162 -2.80 -24.91 18.37
CA LYS A 162 -3.13 -26.33 18.39
C LYS A 162 -1.90 -27.22 18.17
N ALA A 163 -1.03 -26.84 17.22
CA ALA A 163 0.22 -27.55 16.96
C ALA A 163 1.15 -27.49 18.20
N LYS A 164 1.25 -26.35 18.85
CA LYS A 164 2.05 -26.17 20.10
C LYS A 164 1.58 -27.11 21.21
N SER A 165 0.29 -27.41 21.28
CA SER A 165 -0.25 -28.33 22.29
C SER A 165 0.09 -29.79 22.02
N ASN A 166 0.36 -30.15 20.77
CA ASN A 166 0.59 -31.52 20.32
C ASN A 166 2.06 -31.84 20.02
N LEU A 167 2.85 -30.82 19.70
CA LEU A 167 4.26 -30.91 19.27
C LEU A 167 5.11 -29.95 20.13
N ASN A 168 6.40 -30.27 20.26
CA ASN A 168 7.36 -29.34 20.91
C ASN A 168 7.80 -28.24 19.94
N ILE A 169 6.81 -27.50 19.39
CA ILE A 169 6.99 -26.51 18.31
C ILE A 169 8.04 -25.43 18.63
N LYS A 170 8.40 -25.24 19.91
CA LYS A 170 9.39 -24.25 20.32
C LYS A 170 10.80 -24.57 19.85
N ASP A 171 11.09 -25.86 19.67
CA ASP A 171 12.41 -26.35 19.27
C ASP A 171 12.51 -26.51 17.74
N TYR A 172 11.41 -26.35 17.03
CA TYR A 172 11.33 -26.49 15.57
C TYR A 172 11.61 -25.17 14.86
N LYS A 173 12.27 -25.25 13.69
CA LYS A 173 12.28 -24.16 12.72
C LYS A 173 10.96 -24.19 11.95
N VAL A 174 10.09 -23.22 12.24
CA VAL A 174 8.72 -23.20 11.72
C VAL A 174 8.59 -22.28 10.52
N GLY A 175 8.07 -22.81 9.42
CA GLY A 175 7.83 -22.07 8.17
C GLY A 175 6.34 -21.87 7.89
N ILE A 176 5.96 -20.68 7.46
CA ILE A 176 4.63 -20.36 6.96
C ILE A 176 4.72 -20.18 5.44
N ASN A 177 4.06 -21.04 4.68
CA ASN A 177 4.00 -20.96 3.23
C ASN A 177 2.62 -20.45 2.78
N ILE A 178 2.60 -19.21 2.27
CA ILE A 178 1.42 -18.56 1.69
C ILE A 178 1.55 -18.39 0.17
N GLN A 179 2.69 -18.76 -0.44
CA GLN A 179 2.99 -18.50 -1.86
C GLN A 179 1.98 -19.14 -2.81
N GLY A 180 1.42 -20.29 -2.43
CA GLY A 180 0.40 -20.99 -3.22
C GLY A 180 -1.02 -20.43 -3.04
N ASP A 181 -1.23 -19.43 -2.20
CA ASP A 181 -2.54 -18.84 -1.92
C ASP A 181 -2.83 -17.61 -2.80
N ILE A 182 -2.69 -17.79 -4.11
CA ILE A 182 -2.69 -16.73 -5.13
C ILE A 182 -3.91 -15.81 -5.02
N GLU A 183 -5.09 -16.37 -4.71
CA GLU A 183 -6.32 -15.55 -4.57
C GLU A 183 -6.23 -14.51 -3.45
N CYS A 184 -5.43 -14.77 -2.42
CA CYS A 184 -5.29 -13.91 -1.26
C CYS A 184 -4.06 -13.01 -1.28
N LEU A 185 -3.00 -13.35 -2.04
CA LEU A 185 -1.73 -12.61 -2.04
C LEU A 185 -1.90 -11.11 -2.32
N LYS A 186 -2.85 -10.73 -3.16
CA LYS A 186 -3.17 -9.32 -3.45
C LYS A 186 -3.69 -8.51 -2.27
N TYR A 187 -4.11 -9.17 -1.18
CA TYR A 187 -4.60 -8.54 0.05
C TYR A 187 -3.60 -8.64 1.21
N VAL A 188 -2.49 -9.33 1.01
CA VAL A 188 -1.47 -9.58 2.02
C VAL A 188 -0.41 -8.50 1.92
N PHE A 189 -0.33 -7.63 2.92
CA PHE A 189 0.64 -6.54 2.97
C PHE A 189 1.75 -6.80 4.00
N SER A 190 2.92 -6.22 3.77
CA SER A 190 4.10 -6.39 4.60
C SER A 190 3.87 -6.00 6.06
N ILE A 191 3.11 -4.94 6.30
CA ILE A 191 2.76 -4.51 7.66
C ILE A 191 1.91 -5.55 8.39
N ASP A 192 0.94 -6.16 7.69
CA ASP A 192 0.06 -7.18 8.27
C ASP A 192 0.84 -8.47 8.56
N ILE A 193 1.74 -8.85 7.65
CA ILE A 193 2.66 -9.98 7.85
C ILE A 193 3.54 -9.74 9.07
N ASN A 194 4.13 -8.55 9.20
CA ASN A 194 4.98 -8.24 10.35
C ASN A 194 4.21 -8.34 11.67
N ASN A 195 3.02 -7.75 11.72
CA ASN A 195 2.13 -7.81 12.89
C ASN A 195 1.71 -9.26 13.22
N PHE A 196 1.46 -10.07 12.20
CA PHE A 196 1.17 -11.49 12.37
C PHE A 196 2.38 -12.24 12.93
N LEU A 197 3.56 -12.06 12.33
CA LEU A 197 4.79 -12.74 12.78
C LEU A 197 5.18 -12.36 14.21
N GLU A 198 4.97 -11.13 14.64
CA GLU A 198 5.17 -10.71 16.03
C GLU A 198 4.29 -11.49 17.01
N LYS A 199 3.04 -11.75 16.65
CA LYS A 199 2.13 -12.59 17.43
C LYS A 199 2.53 -14.06 17.38
N ALA A 200 2.84 -14.56 16.20
CA ALA A 200 3.20 -15.95 15.95
C ALA A 200 4.51 -16.36 16.65
N ARG A 201 5.51 -15.46 16.79
CA ARG A 201 6.75 -15.69 17.53
C ARG A 201 6.55 -15.92 19.02
N LYS A 202 5.43 -15.49 19.60
CA LYS A 202 5.07 -15.82 20.99
C LYS A 202 4.65 -17.29 21.15
N ILE A 203 4.25 -17.92 20.04
CA ILE A 203 3.85 -19.34 19.97
C ILE A 203 5.06 -20.19 19.57
N ALA A 204 5.73 -19.81 18.47
CA ALA A 204 6.91 -20.48 17.90
C ALA A 204 8.00 -19.42 17.62
N PRO A 205 9.04 -19.31 18.48
CA PRO A 205 10.03 -18.21 18.38
C PRO A 205 10.80 -18.16 17.07
N SER A 206 11.00 -19.31 16.39
CA SER A 206 11.73 -19.45 15.14
C SER A 206 10.91 -19.20 13.88
N ILE A 207 9.60 -18.86 14.02
CA ILE A 207 8.67 -18.78 12.90
C ILE A 207 9.04 -17.71 11.88
N GLN A 208 8.99 -18.06 10.60
CA GLN A 208 9.28 -17.19 9.46
C GLN A 208 8.34 -17.48 8.28
N LEU A 209 8.21 -16.52 7.36
CA LEU A 209 7.64 -16.81 6.04
C LEU A 209 8.66 -17.58 5.20
N ILE A 210 8.15 -18.50 4.40
CA ILE A 210 8.94 -19.25 3.43
C ILE A 210 9.06 -18.45 2.14
N ASN A 211 10.30 -18.26 1.69
CA ASN A 211 10.68 -17.64 0.42
C ASN A 211 11.50 -18.61 -0.41
N ASN A 212 10.87 -19.61 -1.04
CA ASN A 212 11.51 -20.64 -1.87
C ASN A 212 12.58 -21.49 -1.18
N ASN A 213 12.55 -21.59 0.16
CA ASN A 213 13.52 -22.31 1.00
C ASN A 213 12.80 -23.24 1.98
N GLU A 214 11.74 -23.91 1.53
CA GLU A 214 10.88 -24.76 2.39
C GLU A 214 11.65 -25.90 3.04
N GLU A 215 12.72 -26.41 2.41
CA GLU A 215 13.57 -27.47 2.90
C GLU A 215 14.33 -27.13 4.18
N GLU A 216 14.49 -25.84 4.48
CA GLU A 216 15.17 -25.37 5.68
C GLU A 216 14.32 -25.46 6.96
N PHE A 217 13.03 -25.78 6.85
CA PHE A 217 12.09 -25.79 7.96
C PHE A 217 11.74 -27.20 8.39
N ASP A 218 11.66 -27.41 9.70
CA ASP A 218 11.28 -28.68 10.32
C ASP A 218 9.76 -28.88 10.25
N LEU A 219 9.02 -27.80 10.47
CA LEU A 219 7.57 -27.80 10.48
C LEU A 219 7.04 -26.72 9.54
N VAL A 220 6.23 -27.11 8.57
CA VAL A 220 5.71 -26.22 7.54
C VAL A 220 4.19 -26.15 7.60
N PHE A 221 3.67 -24.93 7.70
CA PHE A 221 2.26 -24.60 7.58
C PHE A 221 2.00 -24.03 6.21
N THR A 222 1.32 -24.77 5.35
CA THR A 222 0.93 -24.33 4.02
C THR A 222 -0.51 -23.85 4.04
N ILE A 223 -0.74 -22.60 3.69
CA ILE A 223 -2.04 -21.94 3.64
C ILE A 223 -2.54 -21.93 2.20
N LYS A 224 -3.78 -22.36 2.00
CA LYS A 224 -4.45 -22.30 0.70
C LYS A 224 -5.92 -22.00 0.89
N ASN A 225 -6.33 -20.85 0.43
CA ASN A 225 -7.74 -20.49 0.38
C ASN A 225 -8.46 -21.25 -0.73
N ARG A 226 -9.72 -21.60 -0.50
CA ARG A 226 -10.55 -22.36 -1.47
C ARG A 226 -11.86 -21.62 -1.77
N GLY A 227 -11.74 -20.33 -1.94
CA GLY A 227 -12.85 -19.44 -2.21
C GLY A 227 -13.31 -18.67 -0.97
N TYR A 228 -13.76 -17.48 -1.23
CA TYR A 228 -14.32 -16.58 -0.22
C TYR A 228 -15.45 -15.76 -0.85
N ASP A 229 -16.37 -15.35 0.01
CA ASP A 229 -17.34 -14.29 -0.27
C ASP A 229 -17.20 -13.19 0.79
N SER A 230 -18.13 -12.26 0.85
CA SER A 230 -18.08 -11.15 1.81
C SER A 230 -18.17 -11.61 3.28
N THR A 231 -18.56 -12.85 3.55
CA THR A 231 -18.87 -13.35 4.89
C THR A 231 -18.19 -14.69 5.22
N ASN A 232 -17.76 -15.45 4.21
CA ASN A 232 -17.23 -16.79 4.38
C ASN A 232 -15.85 -16.93 3.75
N TYR A 233 -14.95 -17.59 4.49
CA TYR A 233 -13.65 -18.04 4.03
C TYR A 233 -13.57 -19.55 4.13
N LYS A 234 -13.06 -20.20 3.09
CA LYS A 234 -12.70 -21.62 3.13
C LYS A 234 -11.19 -21.74 3.01
N THR A 235 -10.52 -21.79 4.13
CA THR A 235 -9.07 -21.93 4.19
C THR A 235 -8.69 -23.36 4.54
N LYS A 236 -7.78 -23.95 3.78
CA LYS A 236 -7.09 -25.19 4.11
C LYS A 236 -5.71 -24.86 4.62
N ILE A 237 -5.41 -25.22 5.87
CA ILE A 237 -4.07 -25.17 6.43
C ILE A 237 -3.56 -26.59 6.56
N THR A 238 -2.47 -26.90 5.84
CA THR A 238 -1.80 -28.19 5.90
C THR A 238 -0.55 -28.03 6.76
N VAL A 239 -0.40 -28.93 7.73
CA VAL A 239 0.78 -28.97 8.59
C VAL A 239 1.61 -30.16 8.17
N ASN A 240 2.85 -29.92 7.78
CA ASN A 240 3.82 -30.94 7.38
C ASN A 240 4.97 -30.95 8.38
N ASP A 241 5.07 -32.01 9.14
CA ASP A 241 6.15 -32.32 10.06
C ASP A 241 7.17 -33.18 9.31
N LYS A 242 8.42 -32.72 9.25
CA LYS A 242 9.50 -33.35 8.51
C LYS A 242 10.48 -34.11 9.38
N ILE A 243 10.25 -34.12 10.69
CA ILE A 243 11.09 -34.85 11.68
C ILE A 243 10.56 -36.24 11.96
#